data_77b616b51410e26b73d4c565e09b1cdd
#
_entry.id   77b616b51410e26b73d4c565e09b1cdd
#
_cell.length_a   1.000
_cell.length_b   1.000
_cell.length_c   1.000
_cell.angle_alpha   90.00
_cell.angle_beta   90.00
_cell.angle_gamma   90.00
#
_symmetry.space_group_name_H-M   'P 1'
#
loop_
_entity.id
_entity.type
_entity.pdbx_description
1 polymer ?
#
loop_
_entity_poly.entity_id
_entity_poly.type
_entity_poly.pdbx_seq_one_letter_code
_entity_poly.pdbx_strand_id
1 'polypeptide(L)'
;MHDDRLRRHEAATAPEDLGRMFVERANAGDVAGLVALYEADAVLALPTGQATGTQQIRQAYEHLLADKPTFTPGEQQPALVNGDLALTSTRLTDGAVTVEVARRQPDGTWLWAVDQPNILG
;
A
#
# COMPACT_ATOMS: atom_id res chain seq x y z
N MET A 1 13.01 19.99 -17.13
CA MET A 1 12.64 20.17 -15.75
C MET A 1 12.02 18.92 -15.20
N HIS A 2 12.37 18.57 -14.01
CA HIS A 2 11.91 17.38 -13.38
C HIS A 2 10.51 17.56 -12.78
N ASP A 3 9.62 16.63 -13.00
CA ASP A 3 8.24 16.72 -12.51
C ASP A 3 8.04 15.71 -11.39
N ASP A 4 8.05 16.18 -10.14
CA ASP A 4 7.88 15.33 -8.97
C ASP A 4 6.51 14.69 -8.90
N ARG A 5 5.49 15.28 -9.53
CA ARG A 5 4.15 14.69 -9.54
C ARG A 5 4.12 13.41 -10.33
N LEU A 6 4.84 13.35 -11.46
CA LEU A 6 4.94 12.12 -12.24
C LEU A 6 5.60 11.02 -11.42
N ARG A 7 6.66 11.39 -10.68
CA ARG A 7 7.38 10.43 -9.85
C ARG A 7 6.50 9.88 -8.73
N ARG A 8 5.70 10.73 -8.08
CA ARG A 8 4.82 10.32 -6.99
C ARG A 8 3.69 9.41 -7.46
N HIS A 9 3.33 9.47 -8.74
CA HIS A 9 2.27 8.65 -9.31
C HIS A 9 2.82 7.50 -10.14
N GLU A 10 4.11 7.22 -10.00
CA GLU A 10 4.74 6.08 -10.63
C GLU A 10 4.03 4.80 -10.16
N ALA A 11 3.80 3.87 -11.09
CA ALA A 11 3.12 2.62 -10.78
C ALA A 11 4.11 1.51 -10.46
N ALA A 12 3.68 0.53 -9.67
CA ALA A 12 4.50 -0.61 -9.32
C ALA A 12 4.63 -1.55 -10.51
N THR A 13 5.86 -1.90 -10.88
CA THR A 13 6.12 -2.86 -11.96
C THR A 13 6.37 -4.26 -11.42
N ALA A 14 6.51 -4.41 -10.11
CA ALA A 14 6.60 -5.69 -9.42
C ALA A 14 5.78 -5.55 -8.14
N PRO A 15 5.19 -6.67 -7.63
CA PRO A 15 4.35 -6.57 -6.44
C PRO A 15 5.11 -6.07 -5.21
N GLU A 16 6.40 -6.38 -5.09
CA GLU A 16 7.21 -5.92 -3.95
C GLU A 16 7.39 -4.41 -3.93
N ASP A 17 7.26 -3.74 -5.08
CA ASP A 17 7.43 -2.28 -5.15
C ASP A 17 6.36 -1.54 -4.35
N LEU A 18 5.18 -2.14 -4.17
CA LEU A 18 4.08 -1.49 -3.49
C LEU A 18 4.43 -1.09 -2.04
N GLY A 19 5.13 -1.98 -1.32
CA GLY A 19 5.52 -1.68 0.05
C GLY A 19 6.49 -0.51 0.15
N ARG A 20 7.47 -0.45 -0.75
CA ARG A 20 8.42 0.66 -0.81
C ARG A 20 7.70 1.97 -1.14
N MET A 21 6.83 1.92 -2.13
CA MET A 21 6.06 3.11 -2.53
C MET A 21 5.17 3.60 -1.40
N PHE A 22 4.58 2.67 -0.64
CA PHE A 22 3.77 3.03 0.51
C PHE A 22 4.57 3.88 1.50
N VAL A 23 5.75 3.43 1.89
CA VAL A 23 6.58 4.16 2.87
C VAL A 23 6.94 5.53 2.35
N GLU A 24 7.36 5.62 1.09
CA GLU A 24 7.74 6.90 0.49
C GLU A 24 6.58 7.89 0.48
N ARG A 25 5.41 7.42 0.05
CA ARG A 25 4.23 8.29 -0.09
C ARG A 25 3.63 8.65 1.28
N ALA A 26 3.63 7.71 2.21
CA ALA A 26 3.14 7.98 3.56
C ALA A 26 4.00 9.04 4.25
N ASN A 27 5.33 8.93 4.13
CA ASN A 27 6.23 9.90 4.74
C ASN A 27 6.14 11.27 4.07
N ALA A 28 5.74 11.31 2.81
CA ALA A 28 5.53 12.56 2.09
C ALA A 28 4.15 13.19 2.38
N GLY A 29 3.28 12.50 3.13
CA GLY A 29 1.93 12.97 3.37
C GLY A 29 1.06 12.92 2.13
N ASP A 30 1.41 12.05 1.17
CA ASP A 30 0.78 12.01 -0.14
C ASP A 30 -0.40 11.03 -0.13
N VAL A 31 -1.55 11.49 0.36
CA VAL A 31 -2.75 10.66 0.45
C VAL A 31 -3.19 10.17 -0.92
N ALA A 32 -3.19 11.05 -1.92
CA ALA A 32 -3.57 10.66 -3.27
C ALA A 32 -2.65 9.56 -3.82
N GLY A 33 -1.36 9.65 -3.54
CA GLY A 33 -0.39 8.64 -3.95
C GLY A 33 -0.61 7.31 -3.25
N LEU A 34 -1.02 7.34 -1.97
CA LEU A 34 -1.34 6.11 -1.25
C LEU A 34 -2.58 5.44 -1.82
N VAL A 35 -3.63 6.21 -2.08
CA VAL A 35 -4.87 5.69 -2.67
C VAL A 35 -4.58 5.06 -4.03
N ALA A 36 -3.66 5.63 -4.79
CA ALA A 36 -3.29 5.13 -6.11
C ALA A 36 -2.60 3.75 -6.08
N LEU A 37 -2.21 3.25 -4.89
CA LEU A 37 -1.64 1.91 -4.76
C LEU A 37 -2.70 0.81 -4.69
N TYR A 38 -3.98 1.17 -4.61
CA TYR A 38 -5.09 0.26 -4.38
C TYR A 38 -6.02 0.20 -5.58
N GLU A 39 -6.61 -0.98 -5.80
CA GLU A 39 -7.70 -1.11 -6.76
C GLU A 39 -8.91 -0.30 -6.29
N ALA A 40 -9.80 0.04 -7.23
CA ALA A 40 -10.95 0.90 -6.93
C ALA A 40 -11.90 0.32 -5.88
N ASP A 41 -11.95 -1.03 -5.78
CA ASP A 41 -12.80 -1.72 -4.82
C ASP A 41 -12.01 -2.46 -3.75
N ALA A 42 -10.76 -2.06 -3.53
CA ALA A 42 -9.88 -2.72 -2.57
C ALA A 42 -10.42 -2.64 -1.14
N VAL A 43 -9.98 -3.57 -0.31
CA VAL A 43 -10.36 -3.64 1.10
C VAL A 43 -9.11 -3.48 1.96
N LEU A 44 -9.15 -2.51 2.87
CA LEU A 44 -8.06 -2.22 3.81
C LEU A 44 -8.58 -2.50 5.23
N ALA A 45 -7.93 -3.41 5.94
CA ALA A 45 -8.29 -3.68 7.33
C ALA A 45 -7.85 -2.51 8.23
N LEU A 46 -8.72 -2.14 9.16
CA LEU A 46 -8.45 -1.09 10.16
C LEU A 46 -8.64 -1.69 11.54
N PRO A 47 -8.06 -1.07 12.60
CA PRO A 47 -8.28 -1.56 13.97
C PRO A 47 -9.75 -1.64 14.37
N THR A 48 -10.60 -0.76 13.80
CA THR A 48 -12.02 -0.68 14.16
C THR A 48 -12.94 -1.27 13.09
N GLY A 49 -12.39 -1.93 12.06
CA GLY A 49 -13.22 -2.48 10.99
C GLY A 49 -12.45 -2.54 9.68
N GLN A 50 -13.03 -1.99 8.62
CA GLN A 50 -12.36 -2.00 7.34
C GLN A 50 -12.82 -0.80 6.49
N ALA A 51 -11.94 -0.38 5.59
CA ALA A 51 -12.23 0.61 4.57
C ALA A 51 -12.35 -0.10 3.24
N THR A 52 -13.44 0.12 2.53
CA THR A 52 -13.68 -0.51 1.24
C THR A 52 -13.84 0.58 0.18
N GLY A 53 -13.06 0.49 -0.89
CA GLY A 53 -13.13 1.40 -2.01
C GLY A 53 -12.32 2.67 -1.82
N THR A 54 -12.14 3.38 -2.93
CA THR A 54 -11.24 4.53 -3.01
C THR A 54 -11.54 5.59 -1.95
N GLN A 55 -12.82 5.95 -1.78
CA GLN A 55 -13.16 7.06 -0.88
C GLN A 55 -12.93 6.71 0.58
N GLN A 56 -13.31 5.51 1.01
CA GLN A 56 -13.10 5.11 2.40
C GLN A 56 -11.61 4.94 2.71
N ILE A 57 -10.84 4.42 1.75
CA ILE A 57 -9.39 4.28 1.93
C ILE A 57 -8.74 5.67 2.01
N ARG A 58 -9.19 6.62 1.19
CA ARG A 58 -8.72 8.00 1.28
C ARG A 58 -8.99 8.60 2.65
N GLN A 59 -10.19 8.45 3.17
CA GLN A 59 -10.54 8.97 4.49
C GLN A 59 -9.69 8.33 5.59
N ALA A 60 -9.42 7.03 5.48
CA ALA A 60 -8.59 6.34 6.45
C ALA A 60 -7.17 6.93 6.47
N TYR A 61 -6.58 7.18 5.31
CA TYR A 61 -5.24 7.76 5.24
C TYR A 61 -5.21 9.22 5.62
N GLU A 62 -6.25 10.00 5.29
CA GLU A 62 -6.33 11.38 5.76
C GLU A 62 -6.29 11.45 7.28
N HIS A 63 -7.00 10.53 7.92
CA HIS A 63 -7.01 10.45 9.38
C HIS A 63 -5.66 9.99 9.92
N LEU A 64 -5.10 8.94 9.35
CA LEU A 64 -3.83 8.37 9.80
C LEU A 64 -2.69 9.36 9.69
N LEU A 65 -2.64 10.12 8.59
CA LEU A 65 -1.53 11.04 8.32
C LEU A 65 -1.73 12.42 8.95
N ALA A 66 -2.85 12.67 9.63
CA ALA A 66 -3.12 13.98 10.22
C ALA A 66 -2.03 14.40 11.21
N ASP A 67 -1.47 13.47 11.97
CA ASP A 67 -0.43 13.74 12.95
C ASP A 67 0.98 13.64 12.38
N LYS A 68 1.10 13.48 11.07
CA LYS A 68 2.38 13.39 10.35
C LYS A 68 3.33 12.35 10.94
N PRO A 69 2.86 11.09 11.09
CA PRO A 69 3.73 10.04 11.61
C PRO A 69 4.87 9.75 10.66
N THR A 70 5.96 9.21 11.19
CA THR A 70 7.09 8.75 10.38
C THR A 70 7.00 7.24 10.25
N PHE A 71 7.09 6.74 9.02
CA PHE A 71 7.08 5.32 8.73
C PHE A 71 8.50 4.85 8.44
N THR A 72 8.90 3.76 9.07
CA THR A 72 10.20 3.15 8.87
C THR A 72 10.03 1.95 7.94
N PRO A 73 10.88 1.79 6.92
CA PRO A 73 10.80 0.61 6.08
C PRO A 73 11.00 -0.66 6.91
N GLY A 74 10.15 -1.65 6.66
CA GLY A 74 10.28 -2.95 7.28
C GLY A 74 11.08 -3.90 6.41
N GLU A 75 11.08 -5.16 6.79
CA GLU A 75 11.74 -6.22 6.05
C GLU A 75 10.74 -6.83 5.07
N GLN A 76 10.88 -6.48 3.79
CA GLN A 76 10.01 -6.99 2.75
C GLN A 76 10.29 -8.49 2.53
N GLN A 77 9.25 -9.31 2.64
CA GLN A 77 9.38 -10.74 2.39
C GLN A 77 9.26 -11.02 0.89
N PRO A 78 9.82 -12.12 0.39
CA PRO A 78 9.65 -12.48 -1.02
C PRO A 78 8.18 -12.65 -1.36
N ALA A 79 7.74 -12.10 -2.50
CA ALA A 79 6.36 -12.23 -2.94
C ALA A 79 6.12 -13.64 -3.46
N LEU A 80 4.92 -14.17 -3.22
CA LEU A 80 4.45 -15.40 -3.84
C LEU A 80 3.51 -15.01 -4.98
N VAL A 81 3.92 -15.32 -6.21
CA VAL A 81 3.20 -14.90 -7.40
C VAL A 81 2.52 -16.10 -8.04
N ASN A 82 1.24 -15.96 -8.36
CA ASN A 82 0.47 -16.95 -9.08
C ASN A 82 -0.33 -16.23 -10.16
N GLY A 83 0.19 -16.24 -11.40
CA GLY A 83 -0.45 -15.54 -12.51
C GLY A 83 -0.54 -14.04 -12.23
N ASP A 84 -1.77 -13.52 -12.18
CA ASP A 84 -2.02 -12.10 -11.95
C ASP A 84 -2.21 -11.76 -10.48
N LEU A 85 -2.02 -12.71 -9.56
CA LEU A 85 -2.12 -12.48 -8.13
C LEU A 85 -0.77 -12.65 -7.46
N ALA A 86 -0.55 -11.86 -6.42
CA ALA A 86 0.64 -11.99 -5.59
C ALA A 86 0.27 -11.80 -4.13
N LEU A 87 0.85 -12.63 -3.26
CA LEU A 87 0.79 -12.43 -1.83
C LEU A 87 2.08 -11.76 -1.41
N THR A 88 1.97 -10.59 -0.77
CA THR A 88 3.11 -9.84 -0.28
C THR A 88 3.02 -9.68 1.23
N SER A 89 4.16 -9.47 1.87
CA SER A 89 4.22 -9.36 3.32
C SER A 89 5.47 -8.60 3.72
N THR A 90 5.37 -7.84 4.81
CA THR A 90 6.50 -7.10 5.37
C THR A 90 6.52 -7.32 6.88
N ARG A 91 7.70 -7.62 7.40
CA ARG A 91 7.91 -7.67 8.85
C ARG A 91 8.35 -6.29 9.30
N LEU A 92 7.55 -5.66 10.15
CA LEU A 92 7.82 -4.30 10.62
C LEU A 92 8.78 -4.33 11.81
N THR A 93 9.40 -3.17 12.05
CA THR A 93 10.42 -3.06 13.12
C THR A 93 9.86 -3.26 14.52
N ASP A 94 8.55 -3.05 14.71
CA ASP A 94 7.88 -3.29 16.00
C ASP A 94 7.37 -4.71 16.17
N GLY A 95 7.66 -5.59 15.19
CA GLY A 95 7.23 -6.99 15.23
C GLY A 95 5.91 -7.27 14.55
N ALA A 96 5.18 -6.24 14.12
CA ALA A 96 3.96 -6.45 13.35
C ALA A 96 4.30 -7.05 11.98
N VAL A 97 3.34 -7.77 11.41
CA VAL A 97 3.51 -8.38 10.09
C VAL A 97 2.33 -7.97 9.22
N THR A 98 2.64 -7.38 8.07
CA THR A 98 1.61 -7.05 7.09
C THR A 98 1.37 -8.23 6.16
N VAL A 99 0.17 -8.33 5.59
CA VAL A 99 -0.12 -9.29 4.52
C VAL A 99 -1.02 -8.59 3.51
N GLU A 100 -0.66 -8.65 2.24
CA GLU A 100 -1.44 -8.02 1.19
C GLU A 100 -1.62 -8.99 0.03
N VAL A 101 -2.74 -8.82 -0.68
CA VAL A 101 -2.94 -9.47 -1.98
C VAL A 101 -2.89 -8.36 -3.04
N ALA A 102 -1.96 -8.50 -3.98
CA ALA A 102 -1.82 -7.60 -5.11
C ALA A 102 -2.32 -8.28 -6.37
N ARG A 103 -2.86 -7.48 -7.29
CA ARG A 103 -3.33 -7.98 -8.58
C ARG A 103 -2.65 -7.22 -9.69
N ARG A 104 -2.15 -7.97 -10.70
CA ARG A 104 -1.56 -7.35 -11.88
C ARG A 104 -2.68 -6.79 -12.76
N GLN A 105 -2.53 -5.54 -13.15
CA GLN A 105 -3.48 -4.82 -13.98
C GLN A 105 -3.21 -5.09 -15.46
N PRO A 106 -4.18 -4.77 -16.35
CA PRO A 106 -3.98 -5.00 -17.79
C PRO A 106 -2.74 -4.33 -18.37
N ASP A 107 -2.27 -3.23 -17.77
CA ASP A 107 -1.07 -2.53 -18.24
C ASP A 107 0.23 -3.13 -17.68
N GLY A 108 0.14 -4.22 -16.91
CA GLY A 108 1.29 -4.89 -16.33
C GLY A 108 1.74 -4.34 -14.99
N THR A 109 1.10 -3.30 -14.48
CA THR A 109 1.41 -2.78 -13.14
C THR A 109 0.61 -3.51 -12.07
N TRP A 110 0.99 -3.31 -10.81
CA TRP A 110 0.38 -4.02 -9.69
C TRP A 110 -0.32 -3.04 -8.77
N LEU A 111 -1.50 -3.43 -8.27
CA LEU A 111 -2.24 -2.69 -7.25
C LEU A 111 -2.66 -3.65 -6.15
N TRP A 112 -2.81 -3.13 -4.94
CA TRP A 112 -3.35 -3.92 -3.83
C TRP A 112 -4.86 -4.09 -3.97
N ALA A 113 -5.32 -5.33 -3.80
CA ALA A 113 -6.74 -5.67 -3.76
C ALA A 113 -7.22 -5.85 -2.31
N VAL A 114 -6.37 -6.40 -1.44
CA VAL A 114 -6.65 -6.59 -0.02
C VAL A 114 -5.40 -6.24 0.76
N ASP A 115 -5.57 -5.49 1.85
CA ASP A 115 -4.44 -5.06 2.67
C ASP A 115 -4.76 -5.26 4.14
N GLN A 116 -3.97 -6.13 4.80
CA GLN A 116 -4.04 -6.34 6.24
C GLN A 116 -2.73 -5.83 6.85
N PRO A 117 -2.71 -4.60 7.40
CA PRO A 117 -1.47 -4.01 7.91
C PRO A 117 -0.91 -4.70 9.15
N ASN A 118 -1.71 -5.49 9.85
CA ASN A 118 -1.22 -6.20 11.03
C ASN A 118 -1.99 -7.50 11.23
N ILE A 119 -1.48 -8.58 10.61
CA ILE A 119 -2.15 -9.89 10.67
C ILE A 119 -2.06 -10.52 12.07
N LEU A 120 -1.14 -10.07 12.88
CA LEU A 120 -0.97 -10.61 14.23
C LEU A 120 -1.91 -9.94 15.25
N GLY A 121 -2.65 -8.95 14.83
CA GLY A 121 -3.58 -8.22 15.69
C GLY A 121 -2.99 -6.96 16.21
#